data_35cad8c13faee149e928d0f9a6cd0b51
#
_entry.id   35cad8c13faee149e928d0f9a6cd0b51
#
_cell.length_a   1.000
_cell.length_b   1.000
_cell.length_c   1.000
_cell.angle_alpha   90.00
_cell.angle_beta   90.00
_cell.angle_gamma   90.00
#
_symmetry.space_group_name_H-M   'P 1'
#
loop_
_entity.id
_entity.type
_entity.pdbx_description
1 polymer ?
#
loop_
_entity_poly.entity_id
_entity_poly.type
_entity_poly.pdbx_seq_one_letter_code
_entity_poly.pdbx_strand_id
1 'polypeptide(L)'
;KPNPFPMSIYDNIAYGPRIHGIKNKAKLDEIVEESLKDAAIWDELKDRLKKSALGLSGGQQQRLCIARALAVSPRVLLMDEPTSALDPISTSKIEDLAMELKKKYTIVIVTHNMQQAARISDQTAFFLLGNLIEYNDTEKLFANPNDKRTEDYITGRFG
;
A
#
# COMPACT_ATOMS: atom_id res chain seq x y z
N LYS A 1 -6.34 -2.38 8.80
CA LYS A 1 -7.20 -3.34 8.07
C LYS A 1 -7.65 -2.71 6.76
N PRO A 2 -7.74 -3.47 5.65
CA PRO A 2 -8.31 -2.96 4.41
C PRO A 2 -9.74 -2.48 4.65
N ASN A 3 -10.09 -1.34 4.03
CA ASN A 3 -11.40 -0.71 4.22
C ASN A 3 -12.06 -0.40 2.86
N PRO A 4 -12.51 -1.41 2.13
CA PRO A 4 -13.32 -1.18 0.94
C PRO A 4 -14.67 -0.58 1.33
N PHE A 5 -15.20 0.29 0.47
CA PHE A 5 -16.55 0.81 0.66
C PHE A 5 -17.60 -0.32 0.46
N PRO A 6 -18.76 -0.26 1.15
CA PRO A 6 -19.82 -1.27 1.02
C PRO A 6 -20.58 -1.11 -0.32
N MET A 7 -19.86 -1.21 -1.41
CA MET A 7 -20.34 -1.10 -2.79
C MET A 7 -19.63 -2.10 -3.70
N SER A 8 -19.91 -2.07 -4.99
CA SER A 8 -19.28 -2.97 -5.95
C SER A 8 -17.75 -2.72 -6.06
N ILE A 9 -17.03 -3.70 -6.58
CA ILE A 9 -15.60 -3.57 -6.92
C ILE A 9 -15.39 -2.38 -7.85
N TYR A 10 -16.21 -2.29 -8.91
CA TYR A 10 -16.18 -1.18 -9.86
C TYR A 10 -16.40 0.17 -9.18
N ASP A 11 -17.45 0.29 -8.36
CA ASP A 11 -17.80 1.56 -7.75
C ASP A 11 -16.79 2.00 -6.69
N ASN A 12 -16.10 1.08 -6.03
CA ASN A 12 -14.97 1.43 -5.15
C ASN A 12 -13.89 2.21 -5.90
N ILE A 13 -13.51 1.78 -7.11
CA ILE A 13 -12.46 2.42 -7.89
C ILE A 13 -12.98 3.68 -8.57
N ALA A 14 -14.17 3.61 -9.18
CA ALA A 14 -14.77 4.74 -9.88
C ALA A 14 -15.21 5.88 -8.95
N TYR A 15 -15.23 5.67 -7.64
CA TYR A 15 -15.70 6.65 -6.64
C TYR A 15 -14.92 7.97 -6.70
N GLY A 16 -13.58 7.91 -6.55
CA GLY A 16 -12.74 9.09 -6.60
C GLY A 16 -12.83 9.85 -7.93
N PRO A 17 -12.64 9.19 -9.09
CA PRO A 17 -12.81 9.80 -10.40
C PRO A 17 -14.16 10.50 -10.61
N ARG A 18 -15.26 9.89 -10.13
CA ARG A 18 -16.60 10.51 -10.21
C ARG A 18 -16.70 11.79 -9.37
N ILE A 19 -16.14 11.81 -8.18
CA ILE A 19 -16.08 13.01 -7.31
C ILE A 19 -15.27 14.12 -8.00
N HIS A 20 -14.21 13.75 -8.72
CA HIS A 20 -13.41 14.68 -9.53
C HIS A 20 -14.08 15.08 -10.86
N GLY A 21 -15.36 14.74 -11.04
CA GLY A 21 -16.18 15.21 -12.16
C GLY A 21 -16.14 14.33 -13.41
N ILE A 22 -15.47 13.17 -13.40
CA ILE A 22 -15.46 12.25 -14.53
C ILE A 22 -16.81 11.51 -14.59
N LYS A 23 -17.64 11.86 -15.60
CA LYS A 23 -18.96 11.28 -15.82
C LYS A 23 -19.02 10.33 -17.02
N ASN A 24 -18.04 10.42 -17.93
CA ASN A 24 -18.00 9.58 -19.12
C ASN A 24 -17.74 8.12 -18.74
N LYS A 25 -18.68 7.24 -19.11
CA LYS A 25 -18.63 5.83 -18.75
C LYS A 25 -17.39 5.12 -19.32
N ALA A 26 -17.08 5.35 -20.61
CA ALA A 26 -15.93 4.73 -21.24
C ALA A 26 -14.60 5.12 -20.54
N LYS A 27 -14.48 6.40 -20.12
CA LYS A 27 -13.32 6.87 -19.37
C LYS A 27 -13.25 6.26 -17.98
N LEU A 28 -14.39 6.06 -17.30
CA LEU A 28 -14.42 5.37 -16.01
C LEU A 28 -14.06 3.90 -16.17
N ASP A 29 -14.53 3.21 -17.21
CA ASP A 29 -14.20 1.82 -17.49
C ASP A 29 -12.68 1.65 -17.71
N GLU A 30 -12.05 2.55 -18.47
CA GLU A 30 -10.61 2.61 -18.69
C GLU A 30 -9.83 2.78 -17.36
N ILE A 31 -10.21 3.78 -16.56
CA ILE A 31 -9.58 4.05 -15.25
C ILE A 31 -9.69 2.84 -14.31
N VAL A 32 -10.86 2.20 -14.26
CA VAL A 32 -11.09 1.02 -13.43
C VAL A 32 -10.19 -0.13 -13.85
N GLU A 33 -10.11 -0.41 -15.15
CA GLU A 33 -9.27 -1.47 -15.70
C GLU A 33 -7.78 -1.19 -15.42
N GLU A 34 -7.29 0.01 -15.73
CA GLU A 34 -5.89 0.41 -15.49
C GLU A 34 -5.53 0.33 -14.01
N SER A 35 -6.37 0.86 -13.13
CA SER A 35 -6.12 0.84 -11.68
C SER A 35 -6.07 -0.57 -11.12
N LEU A 36 -6.91 -1.49 -11.59
CA LEU A 36 -6.87 -2.90 -11.20
C LEU A 36 -5.64 -3.63 -11.74
N LYS A 37 -5.17 -3.27 -12.95
CA LYS A 37 -3.93 -3.78 -13.52
C LYS A 37 -2.72 -3.28 -12.74
N ASP A 38 -2.65 -1.98 -12.46
CA ASP A 38 -1.59 -1.38 -11.67
C ASP A 38 -1.53 -1.95 -10.24
N ALA A 39 -2.66 -2.35 -9.67
CA ALA A 39 -2.74 -3.03 -8.38
C ALA A 39 -2.56 -4.57 -8.47
N ALA A 40 -2.18 -5.11 -9.63
CA ALA A 40 -1.94 -6.53 -9.89
C ALA A 40 -3.11 -7.44 -9.48
N ILE A 41 -4.37 -7.01 -9.71
CA ILE A 41 -5.57 -7.76 -9.31
C ILE A 41 -6.63 -7.88 -10.42
N TRP A 42 -6.39 -7.32 -11.61
CA TRP A 42 -7.32 -7.33 -12.72
C TRP A 42 -7.82 -8.72 -13.06
N ASP A 43 -6.91 -9.68 -13.27
CA ASP A 43 -7.28 -11.03 -13.70
C ASP A 43 -8.13 -11.80 -12.68
N GLU A 44 -8.00 -11.46 -11.39
CA GLU A 44 -8.81 -12.04 -10.33
C GLU A 44 -10.23 -11.44 -10.27
N LEU A 45 -10.42 -10.20 -10.73
CA LEU A 45 -11.65 -9.42 -10.49
C LEU A 45 -12.42 -9.02 -11.75
N LYS A 46 -11.84 -9.08 -12.95
CA LYS A 46 -12.45 -8.59 -14.21
C LYS A 46 -13.86 -9.12 -14.47
N ASP A 47 -14.14 -10.38 -14.12
CA ASP A 47 -15.44 -11.01 -14.31
C ASP A 47 -16.41 -10.78 -13.12
N ARG A 48 -15.97 -10.03 -12.10
CA ARG A 48 -16.68 -9.82 -10.85
C ARG A 48 -16.88 -8.35 -10.48
N LEU A 49 -16.64 -7.42 -11.40
CA LEU A 49 -16.63 -5.97 -11.12
C LEU A 49 -17.93 -5.45 -10.48
N LYS A 50 -19.07 -6.07 -10.78
CA LYS A 50 -20.38 -5.71 -10.21
C LYS A 50 -20.67 -6.37 -8.85
N LYS A 51 -19.81 -7.28 -8.39
CA LYS A 51 -19.99 -7.94 -7.08
C LYS A 51 -19.53 -7.02 -5.95
N SER A 52 -20.07 -7.27 -4.74
CA SER A 52 -19.67 -6.53 -3.53
C SER A 52 -18.19 -6.71 -3.23
N ALA A 53 -17.50 -5.61 -2.93
CA ALA A 53 -16.12 -5.62 -2.51
C ALA A 53 -15.90 -6.28 -1.13
N LEU A 54 -16.94 -6.31 -0.28
CA LEU A 54 -16.86 -6.91 1.05
C LEU A 54 -16.72 -8.44 1.02
N GLY A 55 -17.07 -9.08 -0.09
CA GLY A 55 -16.91 -10.54 -0.28
C GLY A 55 -15.52 -10.97 -0.77
N LEU A 56 -14.57 -10.05 -0.87
CA LEU A 56 -13.19 -10.35 -1.26
C LEU A 56 -12.36 -10.85 -0.06
N SER A 57 -11.29 -11.62 -0.32
CA SER A 57 -10.31 -11.96 0.70
C SER A 57 -9.57 -10.73 1.20
N GLY A 58 -8.93 -10.79 2.39
CA GLY A 58 -8.21 -9.66 2.97
C GLY A 58 -7.13 -9.09 2.02
N GLY A 59 -6.33 -9.94 1.39
CA GLY A 59 -5.33 -9.51 0.41
C GLY A 59 -5.93 -8.90 -0.85
N GLN A 60 -7.09 -9.40 -1.31
CA GLN A 60 -7.81 -8.80 -2.43
C GLN A 60 -8.41 -7.44 -2.05
N GLN A 61 -8.98 -7.32 -0.86
CA GLN A 61 -9.49 -6.04 -0.35
C GLN A 61 -8.38 -5.00 -0.23
N GLN A 62 -7.20 -5.39 0.24
CA GLN A 62 -6.05 -4.50 0.34
C GLN A 62 -5.61 -3.99 -1.04
N ARG A 63 -5.45 -4.89 -2.02
CA ARG A 63 -5.09 -4.49 -3.39
C ARG A 63 -6.19 -3.65 -4.05
N LEU A 64 -7.46 -3.93 -3.77
CA LEU A 64 -8.57 -3.08 -4.22
C LEU A 64 -8.49 -1.66 -3.62
N CYS A 65 -8.16 -1.53 -2.33
CA CYS A 65 -7.97 -0.21 -1.71
C CYS A 65 -6.79 0.55 -2.32
N ILE A 66 -5.71 -0.15 -2.69
CA ILE A 66 -4.60 0.44 -3.43
C ILE A 66 -5.07 0.90 -4.82
N ALA A 67 -5.77 0.03 -5.59
CA ALA A 67 -6.34 0.39 -6.89
C ALA A 67 -7.24 1.63 -6.81
N ARG A 68 -8.08 1.72 -5.78
CA ARG A 68 -8.93 2.88 -5.51
C ARG A 68 -8.12 4.16 -5.30
N ALA A 69 -7.01 4.08 -4.59
CA ALA A 69 -6.11 5.22 -4.40
C ALA A 69 -5.40 5.61 -5.70
N LEU A 70 -4.98 4.64 -6.52
CA LEU A 70 -4.33 4.88 -7.81
C LEU A 70 -5.26 5.52 -8.83
N ALA A 71 -6.57 5.26 -8.77
CA ALA A 71 -7.58 5.75 -9.72
C ALA A 71 -7.67 7.29 -9.82
N VAL A 72 -7.16 8.01 -8.84
CA VAL A 72 -7.09 9.48 -8.85
C VAL A 72 -5.69 10.01 -9.22
N SER A 73 -4.80 9.15 -9.72
CA SER A 73 -3.45 9.48 -10.17
C SER A 73 -2.67 10.28 -9.11
N PRO A 74 -2.46 9.77 -7.90
CA PRO A 74 -1.79 10.48 -6.83
C PRO A 74 -0.31 10.68 -7.17
N ARG A 75 0.32 11.74 -6.64
CA ARG A 75 1.79 11.90 -6.68
C ARG A 75 2.49 11.12 -5.58
N VAL A 76 1.80 10.97 -4.45
CA VAL A 76 2.31 10.27 -3.26
C VAL A 76 1.24 9.28 -2.80
N LEU A 77 1.62 8.02 -2.59
CA LEU A 77 0.77 6.98 -2.03
C LEU A 77 1.17 6.72 -0.58
N LEU A 78 0.22 6.92 0.34
CA LEU A 78 0.41 6.66 1.76
C LEU A 78 -0.21 5.32 2.13
N MET A 79 0.56 4.46 2.77
CA MET A 79 0.12 3.15 3.25
C MET A 79 0.41 3.04 4.75
N ASP A 80 -0.63 2.86 5.55
CA ASP A 80 -0.52 2.66 6.99
C ASP A 80 -0.73 1.19 7.31
N GLU A 81 0.32 0.52 7.80
CA GLU A 81 0.34 -0.91 8.16
C GLU A 81 -0.31 -1.82 7.09
N PRO A 82 0.11 -1.74 5.81
CA PRO A 82 -0.65 -2.35 4.70
C PRO A 82 -0.73 -3.87 4.75
N THR A 83 0.08 -4.53 5.58
CA THR A 83 0.18 -5.99 5.66
C THR A 83 -0.14 -6.58 7.02
N SER A 84 -0.42 -5.75 8.05
CA SER A 84 -0.57 -6.17 9.44
C SER A 84 -1.67 -7.23 9.70
N ALA A 85 -2.67 -7.31 8.83
CA ALA A 85 -3.80 -8.26 8.96
C ALA A 85 -3.81 -9.32 7.84
N LEU A 86 -2.68 -9.52 7.15
CA LEU A 86 -2.59 -10.42 6.00
C LEU A 86 -1.75 -11.67 6.34
N ASP A 87 -2.07 -12.75 5.65
CA ASP A 87 -1.24 -13.96 5.64
C ASP A 87 0.10 -13.71 4.89
N PRO A 88 1.12 -14.57 5.07
CA PRO A 88 2.43 -14.35 4.45
C PRO A 88 2.41 -14.27 2.92
N ILE A 89 1.53 -15.03 2.24
CA ILE A 89 1.43 -15.01 0.78
C ILE A 89 0.85 -13.69 0.31
N SER A 90 -0.21 -13.22 0.97
CA SER A 90 -0.82 -11.92 0.68
C SER A 90 0.14 -10.76 1.00
N THR A 91 0.93 -10.87 2.08
CA THR A 91 1.97 -9.91 2.44
C THR A 91 3.02 -9.78 1.33
N SER A 92 3.57 -10.91 0.84
CA SER A 92 4.53 -10.90 -0.26
C SER A 92 3.98 -10.21 -1.51
N LYS A 93 2.71 -10.48 -1.88
CA LYS A 93 2.07 -9.81 -3.02
C LYS A 93 1.95 -8.29 -2.84
N ILE A 94 1.74 -7.80 -1.62
CA ILE A 94 1.70 -6.34 -1.35
C ILE A 94 3.11 -5.75 -1.40
N GLU A 95 4.12 -6.45 -0.91
CA GLU A 95 5.52 -6.03 -0.98
C GLU A 95 5.99 -5.94 -2.45
N ASP A 96 5.73 -6.99 -3.25
CA ASP A 96 6.04 -7.01 -4.67
C ASP A 96 5.32 -5.86 -5.41
N LEU A 97 4.05 -5.64 -5.09
CA LEU A 97 3.28 -4.53 -5.65
C LEU A 97 3.89 -3.16 -5.29
N ALA A 98 4.31 -2.96 -4.04
CA ALA A 98 4.97 -1.72 -3.62
C ALA A 98 6.29 -1.49 -4.39
N MET A 99 7.08 -2.55 -4.62
CA MET A 99 8.31 -2.49 -5.41
C MET A 99 8.06 -2.12 -6.89
N GLU A 100 6.95 -2.56 -7.47
CA GLU A 100 6.56 -2.14 -8.82
C GLU A 100 6.03 -0.70 -8.85
N LEU A 101 5.18 -0.35 -7.90
CA LEU A 101 4.57 0.98 -7.83
C LEU A 101 5.58 2.10 -7.55
N LYS A 102 6.65 1.83 -6.78
CA LYS A 102 7.68 2.86 -6.50
C LYS A 102 8.42 3.35 -7.75
N LYS A 103 8.34 2.63 -8.86
CA LYS A 103 8.88 3.09 -10.14
C LYS A 103 8.10 4.27 -10.73
N LYS A 104 6.83 4.44 -10.34
CA LYS A 104 5.90 5.46 -10.85
C LYS A 104 5.50 6.49 -9.79
N TYR A 105 5.47 6.10 -8.53
CA TYR A 105 4.92 6.88 -7.41
C TYR A 105 5.93 7.03 -6.28
N THR A 106 5.86 8.13 -5.56
CA THR A 106 6.47 8.22 -4.23
C THR A 106 5.58 7.46 -3.25
N ILE A 107 6.13 6.46 -2.57
CA ILE A 107 5.38 5.65 -1.59
C ILE A 107 5.92 5.94 -0.20
N VAL A 108 5.02 6.23 0.73
CA VAL A 108 5.33 6.32 2.15
C VAL A 108 4.58 5.21 2.88
N ILE A 109 5.31 4.33 3.55
CA ILE A 109 4.74 3.20 4.29
C ILE A 109 5.04 3.38 5.77
N VAL A 110 4.00 3.32 6.61
CA VAL A 110 4.16 3.15 8.04
C VAL A 110 4.07 1.66 8.36
N THR A 111 5.05 1.12 9.07
CA THR A 111 5.06 -0.27 9.50
C THR A 111 5.85 -0.43 10.80
N HIS A 112 5.43 -1.36 11.65
CA HIS A 112 6.23 -1.81 12.80
C HIS A 112 7.08 -3.05 12.45
N ASN A 113 6.96 -3.58 11.22
CA ASN A 113 7.74 -4.72 10.76
C ASN A 113 9.06 -4.24 10.14
N MET A 114 10.13 -4.30 10.94
CA MET A 114 11.48 -3.89 10.51
C MET A 114 11.99 -4.70 9.31
N GLN A 115 11.69 -6.00 9.25
CA GLN A 115 12.12 -6.84 8.14
C GLN A 115 11.44 -6.41 6.83
N GLN A 116 10.19 -6.01 6.88
CA GLN A 116 9.48 -5.43 5.75
C GLN A 116 10.14 -4.11 5.33
N ALA A 117 10.35 -3.19 6.26
CA ALA A 117 11.02 -1.91 5.97
C ALA A 117 12.39 -2.15 5.32
N ALA A 118 13.20 -3.05 5.88
CA ALA A 118 14.52 -3.38 5.33
C ALA A 118 14.48 -3.95 3.89
N ARG A 119 13.41 -4.68 3.53
CA ARG A 119 13.31 -5.31 2.19
C ARG A 119 12.83 -4.36 1.11
N ILE A 120 11.89 -3.45 1.41
CA ILE A 120 11.15 -2.74 0.36
C ILE A 120 11.41 -1.24 0.30
N SER A 121 11.97 -0.62 1.35
CA SER A 121 12.19 0.83 1.37
C SER A 121 13.60 1.21 0.91
N ASP A 122 13.69 2.38 0.27
CA ASP A 122 14.97 2.99 -0.12
C ASP A 122 15.52 3.81 1.05
N GLN A 123 14.62 4.51 1.77
CA GLN A 123 14.94 5.30 2.94
C GLN A 123 14.01 4.94 4.10
N THR A 124 14.52 4.99 5.31
CA THR A 124 13.77 4.66 6.52
C THR A 124 13.88 5.77 7.55
N ALA A 125 12.74 6.14 8.11
CA ALA A 125 12.61 7.06 9.24
C ALA A 125 12.17 6.27 10.48
N PHE A 126 12.99 6.26 11.52
CA PHE A 126 12.65 5.64 12.79
C PHE A 126 12.04 6.65 13.74
N PHE A 127 10.82 6.37 14.18
CA PHE A 127 10.07 7.17 15.15
C PHE A 127 9.95 6.43 16.48
N LEU A 128 10.17 7.14 17.57
CA LEU A 128 9.95 6.64 18.93
C LEU A 128 9.20 7.69 19.76
N LEU A 129 8.06 7.29 20.34
CA LEU A 129 7.21 8.18 21.16
C LEU A 129 6.91 9.52 20.49
N GLY A 130 6.59 9.49 19.20
CA GLY A 130 6.26 10.68 18.42
C GLY A 130 7.43 11.53 17.93
N ASN A 131 8.66 11.17 18.29
CA ASN A 131 9.87 11.89 17.86
C ASN A 131 10.56 11.13 16.73
N LEU A 132 11.02 11.88 15.71
CA LEU A 132 11.92 11.34 14.70
C LEU A 132 13.29 11.16 15.35
N ILE A 133 13.76 9.92 15.44
CA ILE A 133 15.04 9.56 16.07
C ILE A 133 16.15 9.53 15.02
N GLU A 134 15.89 8.85 13.91
CA GLU A 134 16.86 8.72 12.82
C GLU A 134 16.15 8.65 11.48
N TYR A 135 16.81 9.20 10.44
CA TYR A 135 16.40 9.11 9.05
C TYR A 135 17.63 8.91 8.19
N ASN A 136 17.66 7.84 7.41
CA ASN A 136 18.81 7.48 6.58
C ASN A 136 18.39 6.55 5.42
N ASP A 137 19.33 6.28 4.52
CA ASP A 137 19.20 5.17 3.59
C ASP A 137 18.95 3.89 4.38
N THR A 138 18.02 3.07 3.91
CA THR A 138 17.54 1.88 4.63
C THR A 138 18.69 0.92 4.95
N GLU A 139 19.52 0.61 3.96
CA GLU A 139 20.66 -0.29 4.14
C GLU A 139 21.59 0.22 5.26
N LYS A 140 21.89 1.51 5.27
CA LYS A 140 22.77 2.13 6.28
C LYS A 140 22.13 2.14 7.66
N LEU A 141 20.84 2.49 7.76
CA LEU A 141 20.11 2.54 9.03
C LEU A 141 20.06 1.15 9.70
N PHE A 142 19.85 0.09 8.92
CA PHE A 142 19.77 -1.27 9.45
C PHE A 142 21.13 -1.92 9.71
N ALA A 143 22.18 -1.57 8.94
CA ALA A 143 23.52 -2.14 9.10
C ALA A 143 24.35 -1.42 10.15
N ASN A 144 24.25 -0.10 10.24
CA ASN A 144 25.06 0.74 11.15
C ASN A 144 24.30 2.01 11.54
N PRO A 145 23.29 1.90 12.42
CA PRO A 145 22.53 3.05 12.89
C PRO A 145 23.41 4.05 13.64
N ASN A 146 23.10 5.33 13.53
CA ASN A 146 23.84 6.40 14.18
C ASN A 146 23.35 6.65 15.61
N ASP A 147 22.08 6.32 15.91
CA ASP A 147 21.48 6.53 17.22
C ASP A 147 21.34 5.18 17.96
N LYS A 148 21.80 5.14 19.20
CA LYS A 148 21.73 3.93 20.02
C LYS A 148 20.31 3.40 20.20
N ARG A 149 19.30 4.27 20.25
CA ARG A 149 17.88 3.87 20.36
C ARG A 149 17.41 3.13 19.10
N THR A 150 17.92 3.52 17.92
CA THR A 150 17.68 2.79 16.67
C THR A 150 18.33 1.41 16.71
N GLU A 151 19.58 1.32 17.18
CA GLU A 151 20.31 0.06 17.35
C GLU A 151 19.58 -0.88 18.33
N ASP A 152 19.19 -0.35 19.49
CA ASP A 152 18.47 -1.12 20.53
C ASP A 152 17.12 -1.63 19.97
N TYR A 153 16.42 -0.80 19.18
CA TYR A 153 15.17 -1.22 18.51
C TYR A 153 15.39 -2.33 17.50
N ILE A 154 16.36 -2.18 16.61
CA ILE A 154 16.68 -3.18 15.57
C ILE A 154 17.13 -4.50 16.18
N THR A 155 17.92 -4.46 17.26
CA THR A 155 18.46 -5.65 17.92
C THR A 155 17.52 -6.27 18.95
N GLY A 156 16.33 -5.68 19.17
CA GLY A 156 15.37 -6.14 20.18
C GLY A 156 15.80 -5.95 21.62
N ARG A 157 16.76 -5.07 21.88
CA ARG A 157 17.31 -4.77 23.22
C ARG A 157 16.58 -3.58 23.84
N PHE A 158 15.28 -3.74 24.06
CA PHE A 158 14.52 -2.76 24.84
C PHE A 158 14.78 -3.01 26.32
N GLY A 159 15.57 -2.17 26.93
CA GLY A 159 15.78 -2.14 28.37
C GLY A 159 15.00 -1.03 29.02
#